data_63ec91f6abe5fa350ba2159b3aacf0da
#
_entry.id   63ec91f6abe5fa350ba2159b3aacf0da
#
_cell.length_a   1.000
_cell.length_b   1.000
_cell.length_c   1.000
_cell.angle_alpha   90.00
_cell.angle_beta   90.00
_cell.angle_gamma   90.00
#
_symmetry.space_group_name_H-M   'P 1'
#
loop_
_entity.id
_entity.type
_entity.pdbx_description
1 polymer ?
#
loop_
_entity_poly.entity_id
_entity_poly.type
_entity_poly.pdbx_seq_one_letter_code
_entity_poly.pdbx_strand_id
1 'polypeptide(L)'
;MDLSVKKQLDDILSNYTGDSSNLIPILQAAQERFGYLPEEIMAGIASFLKLPPSAVYGVSTFYAQFKLTPTGKRTVKVCRGTACHVRGADRILQEIEKKLNIKPGETTEDLEYSLETIACFGSCALAPVTVVDKTVHGRMTPQKVGQILTDSK
;
A
#
# COMPACT_ATOMS: atom_id res chain seq x y z
N MET A 1 1.10 -5.30 23.04
CA MET A 1 -0.12 -5.46 22.19
C MET A 1 -1.34 -5.05 22.99
N ASP A 2 -2.10 -4.09 22.47
CA ASP A 2 -3.36 -3.66 23.08
C ASP A 2 -4.39 -4.80 23.01
N LEU A 3 -5.27 -4.91 24.03
CA LEU A 3 -6.30 -5.96 24.10
C LEU A 3 -7.21 -5.96 22.87
N SER A 4 -7.50 -4.78 22.32
CA SER A 4 -8.29 -4.60 21.11
C SER A 4 -7.58 -5.17 19.87
N VAL A 5 -6.29 -4.94 19.73
CA VAL A 5 -5.46 -5.42 18.63
C VAL A 5 -5.32 -6.95 18.69
N LYS A 6 -5.11 -7.48 19.91
CA LYS A 6 -5.04 -8.93 20.12
C LYS A 6 -6.32 -9.63 19.70
N LYS A 7 -7.48 -9.10 20.12
CA LYS A 7 -8.79 -9.67 19.74
C LYS A 7 -8.98 -9.66 18.22
N GLN A 8 -8.60 -8.59 17.53
CA GLN A 8 -8.69 -8.52 16.07
C GLN A 8 -7.78 -9.52 15.38
N LEU A 9 -6.58 -9.77 15.93
CA LEU A 9 -5.69 -10.80 15.42
C LEU A 9 -6.28 -12.19 15.64
N ASP A 10 -6.80 -12.47 16.84
CA ASP A 10 -7.42 -13.76 17.16
C ASP A 10 -8.63 -14.05 16.26
N ASP A 11 -9.43 -13.03 15.94
CA ASP A 11 -10.56 -13.14 14.99
C ASP A 11 -10.06 -13.54 13.58
N ILE A 12 -8.94 -12.96 13.12
CA ILE A 12 -8.35 -13.34 11.84
C ILE A 12 -7.85 -14.79 11.89
N LEU A 13 -7.07 -15.13 12.92
CA LEU A 13 -6.42 -16.44 13.06
C LEU A 13 -7.45 -17.58 13.20
N SER A 14 -8.62 -17.31 13.77
CA SER A 14 -9.69 -18.29 13.93
C SER A 14 -10.21 -18.88 12.61
N ASN A 15 -10.00 -18.17 11.49
CA ASN A 15 -10.38 -18.61 10.15
C ASN A 15 -9.34 -19.52 9.47
N TYR A 16 -8.20 -19.76 10.12
CA TYR A 16 -7.11 -20.54 9.55
C TYR A 16 -6.64 -21.63 10.48
N THR A 17 -6.04 -22.66 9.92
CA THR A 17 -5.33 -23.69 10.68
C THR A 17 -3.89 -23.23 10.95
N GLY A 18 -3.26 -23.77 12.00
CA GLY A 18 -1.87 -23.47 12.36
C GLY A 18 -0.84 -24.08 11.39
N ASP A 19 -1.19 -24.29 10.15
CA ASP A 19 -0.31 -24.80 9.09
C ASP A 19 0.47 -23.64 8.45
N SER A 20 1.77 -23.85 8.24
CA SER A 20 2.67 -22.84 7.66
C SER A 20 2.29 -22.38 6.25
N SER A 21 1.54 -23.20 5.49
CA SER A 21 1.02 -22.82 4.16
C SER A 21 0.04 -21.64 4.22
N ASN A 22 -0.53 -21.35 5.39
CA ASN A 22 -1.43 -20.23 5.60
C ASN A 22 -0.71 -18.89 5.85
N LEU A 23 0.62 -18.84 5.84
CA LEU A 23 1.38 -17.63 6.17
C LEU A 23 0.98 -16.44 5.28
N ILE A 24 1.01 -16.59 3.96
CA ILE A 24 0.68 -15.50 3.03
C ILE A 24 -0.79 -15.08 3.15
N PRO A 25 -1.79 -15.98 3.13
CA PRO A 25 -3.19 -15.60 3.35
C PRO A 25 -3.43 -14.87 4.67
N ILE A 26 -2.80 -15.29 5.77
CA ILE A 26 -2.94 -14.62 7.07
C ILE A 26 -2.30 -13.23 7.03
N LEU A 27 -1.11 -13.06 6.44
CA LEU A 27 -0.47 -11.75 6.29
C LEU A 27 -1.34 -10.80 5.44
N GLN A 28 -1.97 -11.29 4.38
CA GLN A 28 -2.90 -10.50 3.56
C GLN A 28 -4.12 -10.05 4.37
N ALA A 29 -4.76 -10.95 5.11
CA ALA A 29 -5.90 -10.63 5.95
C ALA A 29 -5.52 -9.64 7.07
N ALA A 30 -4.35 -9.82 7.68
CA ALA A 30 -3.83 -8.91 8.70
C ALA A 30 -3.58 -7.51 8.11
N GLN A 31 -2.93 -7.41 6.95
CA GLN A 31 -2.69 -6.13 6.30
C GLN A 31 -4.00 -5.43 5.90
N GLU A 32 -4.98 -6.16 5.40
CA GLU A 32 -6.29 -5.61 5.07
C GLU A 32 -6.99 -5.04 6.32
N ARG A 33 -6.84 -5.70 7.47
CA ARG A 33 -7.47 -5.28 8.73
C ARG A 33 -6.76 -4.10 9.38
N PHE A 34 -5.42 -4.10 9.39
CA PHE A 34 -4.60 -3.10 10.10
C PHE A 34 -4.02 -2.01 9.19
N GLY A 35 -4.16 -2.16 7.86
CA GLY A 35 -3.58 -1.25 6.86
C GLY A 35 -2.10 -1.47 6.58
N TYR A 36 -1.39 -2.14 7.50
CA TYR A 36 0.01 -2.53 7.39
C TYR A 36 0.27 -3.72 8.32
N LEU A 37 1.50 -4.22 8.37
CA LEU A 37 1.91 -5.34 9.22
C LEU A 37 2.77 -4.84 10.40
N PRO A 38 2.19 -4.49 11.56
CA PRO A 38 2.93 -4.17 12.75
C PRO A 38 3.79 -5.36 13.22
N GLU A 39 4.93 -5.08 13.81
CA GLU A 39 5.85 -6.12 14.33
C GLU A 39 5.16 -7.07 15.31
N GLU A 40 4.34 -6.54 16.21
CA GLU A 40 3.58 -7.33 17.19
C GLU A 40 2.56 -8.28 16.53
N ILE A 41 1.96 -7.88 15.42
CA ILE A 41 1.04 -8.73 14.63
C ILE A 41 1.83 -9.86 13.94
N MET A 42 2.96 -9.53 13.34
CA MET A 42 3.84 -10.53 12.72
C MET A 42 4.36 -11.55 13.75
N ALA A 43 4.71 -11.11 14.96
CA ALA A 43 5.11 -12.00 16.05
C ALA A 43 3.98 -12.93 16.49
N GLY A 44 2.74 -12.41 16.57
CA GLY A 44 1.55 -13.21 16.86
C GLY A 44 1.27 -14.29 15.79
N ILE A 45 1.40 -13.92 14.52
CA ILE A 45 1.26 -14.86 13.38
C ILE A 45 2.36 -15.93 13.43
N ALA A 46 3.61 -15.54 13.70
CA ALA A 46 4.72 -16.47 13.85
C ALA A 46 4.44 -17.52 14.95
N SER A 47 3.97 -17.07 16.10
CA SER A 47 3.59 -17.95 17.21
C SER A 47 2.46 -18.90 16.85
N PHE A 48 1.43 -18.43 16.19
CA PHE A 48 0.28 -19.25 15.76
C PHE A 48 0.70 -20.35 14.78
N LEU A 49 1.53 -20.01 13.80
CA LEU A 49 2.01 -20.94 12.77
C LEU A 49 3.22 -21.76 13.22
N LYS A 50 3.74 -21.53 14.44
CA LYS A 50 4.97 -22.16 14.96
C LYS A 50 6.17 -21.95 14.04
N LEU A 51 6.25 -20.79 13.45
CA LEU A 51 7.37 -20.34 12.59
C LEU A 51 8.30 -19.42 13.37
N PRO A 52 9.60 -19.40 13.03
CA PRO A 52 10.49 -18.39 13.58
C PRO A 52 10.08 -16.99 13.07
N PRO A 53 10.15 -15.93 13.90
CA PRO A 53 9.81 -14.56 13.48
C PRO A 53 10.55 -14.10 12.22
N SER A 54 11.79 -14.57 12.03
CA SER A 54 12.60 -14.27 10.83
C SER A 54 11.98 -14.80 9.54
N ALA A 55 11.28 -15.92 9.57
CA ALA A 55 10.57 -16.45 8.39
C ALA A 55 9.39 -15.59 8.02
N VAL A 56 8.60 -15.15 8.98
CA VAL A 56 7.46 -14.24 8.75
C VAL A 56 7.95 -12.89 8.23
N TYR A 57 8.98 -12.32 8.85
CA TYR A 57 9.59 -11.07 8.41
C TYR A 57 10.18 -11.19 7.00
N GLY A 58 10.88 -12.29 6.70
CA GLY A 58 11.44 -12.55 5.37
C GLY A 58 10.38 -12.57 4.27
N VAL A 59 9.24 -13.22 4.51
CA VAL A 59 8.10 -13.23 3.58
C VAL A 59 7.49 -11.83 3.45
N SER A 60 7.31 -11.11 4.56
CA SER A 60 6.73 -9.77 4.58
C SER A 60 7.59 -8.74 3.84
N THR A 61 8.91 -8.90 3.82
CA THR A 61 9.82 -8.02 3.09
C THR A 61 10.06 -8.45 1.64
N PHE A 62 9.87 -9.72 1.33
CA PHE A 62 10.07 -10.24 -0.02
C PHE A 62 8.96 -9.81 -0.98
N TYR A 63 7.70 -9.85 -0.56
CA TYR A 63 6.57 -9.50 -1.41
C TYR A 63 6.24 -8.01 -1.31
N ALA A 64 6.30 -7.30 -2.44
CA ALA A 64 6.06 -5.85 -2.52
C ALA A 64 4.66 -5.41 -2.05
N GLN A 65 3.69 -6.31 -2.01
CA GLN A 65 2.33 -6.04 -1.54
C GLN A 65 2.27 -5.73 -0.05
N PHE A 66 3.22 -6.24 0.77
CA PHE A 66 3.21 -6.05 2.21
C PHE A 66 3.85 -4.73 2.61
N LYS A 67 3.20 -4.03 3.53
CA LYS A 67 3.63 -2.75 4.09
C LYS A 67 3.98 -2.94 5.56
N LEU A 68 5.18 -2.52 5.94
CA LEU A 68 5.67 -2.61 7.32
C LEU A 68 5.52 -1.31 8.09
N THR A 69 5.12 -0.25 7.41
CA THR A 69 4.85 1.07 7.99
C THR A 69 3.41 1.47 7.75
N PRO A 70 2.82 2.30 8.63
CA PRO A 70 1.47 2.80 8.44
C PRO A 70 1.27 3.41 7.06
N THR A 71 0.17 3.03 6.40
CA THR A 71 -0.24 3.63 5.13
C THR A 71 -1.31 4.68 5.37
N GLY A 72 -1.37 5.68 4.48
CA GLY A 72 -2.43 6.68 4.50
C GLY A 72 -3.79 6.06 4.19
N LYS A 73 -4.85 6.77 4.57
CA LYS A 73 -6.24 6.38 4.24
C LYS A 73 -6.46 6.25 2.74
N ARG A 74 -5.69 7.01 1.96
CA ARG A 74 -5.74 7.04 0.50
C ARG A 74 -4.37 6.76 -0.08
N THR A 75 -4.33 5.96 -1.12
CA THR A 75 -3.10 5.64 -1.84
C THR A 75 -3.12 6.26 -3.23
N VAL A 76 -2.15 7.11 -3.50
CA VAL A 76 -1.92 7.70 -4.83
C VAL A 76 -0.81 6.93 -5.53
N LYS A 77 -1.11 6.36 -6.68
CA LYS A 77 -0.18 5.55 -7.47
C LYS A 77 0.05 6.20 -8.82
N VAL A 78 1.30 6.49 -9.13
CA VAL A 78 1.71 7.10 -10.41
C VAL A 78 2.38 6.04 -11.30
N CYS A 79 1.89 5.90 -12.52
CA CYS A 79 2.50 5.01 -13.49
C CYS A 79 3.81 5.59 -14.02
N ARG A 80 4.87 4.80 -14.00
CA ARG A 80 6.19 5.11 -14.56
C ARG A 80 6.53 4.28 -15.80
N GLY A 81 5.55 3.63 -16.40
CA GLY A 81 5.72 2.91 -17.64
C GLY A 81 6.15 3.82 -18.80
N THR A 82 6.71 3.23 -19.85
CA THR A 82 7.28 3.98 -20.99
C THR A 82 6.29 4.96 -21.62
N ALA A 83 5.05 4.53 -21.89
CA ALA A 83 4.03 5.38 -22.50
C ALA A 83 3.67 6.58 -21.60
N CYS A 84 3.55 6.36 -20.28
CA CYS A 84 3.27 7.41 -19.32
C CYS A 84 4.49 8.36 -19.16
N HIS A 85 5.69 7.81 -19.10
CA HIS A 85 6.92 8.60 -19.01
C HIS A 85 7.07 9.55 -20.20
N VAL A 86 6.92 9.06 -21.41
CA VAL A 86 6.99 9.87 -22.65
C VAL A 86 5.94 10.98 -22.68
N ARG A 87 4.78 10.73 -22.06
CA ARG A 87 3.68 11.71 -21.98
C ARG A 87 3.72 12.61 -20.74
N GLY A 88 4.81 12.60 -19.98
CA GLY A 88 5.06 13.54 -18.90
C GLY A 88 4.70 13.05 -17.50
N ALA A 89 4.71 11.74 -17.25
CA ALA A 89 4.44 11.18 -15.92
C ALA A 89 5.36 11.74 -14.82
N ASP A 90 6.61 12.06 -15.14
CA ASP A 90 7.54 12.66 -14.17
C ASP A 90 7.07 14.02 -13.66
N ARG A 91 6.46 14.83 -14.53
CA ARG A 91 5.88 16.13 -14.12
C ARG A 91 4.68 15.95 -13.20
N ILE A 92 3.87 14.93 -13.46
CA ILE A 92 2.74 14.56 -12.60
C ILE A 92 3.23 14.13 -11.23
N LEU A 93 4.23 13.27 -11.19
CA LEU A 93 4.85 12.80 -9.95
C LEU A 93 5.43 13.97 -9.13
N GLN A 94 6.21 14.85 -9.75
CA GLN A 94 6.78 16.01 -9.09
C GLN A 94 5.71 16.96 -8.52
N GLU A 95 4.62 17.16 -9.22
CA GLU A 95 3.51 18.00 -8.73
C GLU A 95 2.81 17.35 -7.53
N ILE A 96 2.62 16.03 -7.54
CA ILE A 96 2.06 15.29 -6.40
C ILE A 96 3.02 15.36 -5.20
N GLU A 97 4.31 15.10 -5.40
CA GLU A 97 5.33 15.21 -4.36
C GLU A 97 5.33 16.59 -3.70
N LYS A 98 5.22 17.62 -4.52
CA LYS A 98 5.17 19.02 -4.04
C LYS A 98 3.91 19.30 -3.23
N LYS A 99 2.75 18.83 -3.69
CA LYS A 99 1.47 19.09 -3.00
C LYS A 99 1.33 18.30 -1.71
N LEU A 100 1.79 17.07 -1.67
CA LEU A 100 1.72 16.20 -0.50
C LEU A 100 2.95 16.32 0.40
N ASN A 101 4.03 16.95 -0.08
CA ASN A 101 5.32 17.08 0.62
C ASN A 101 5.90 15.73 1.07
N ILE A 102 5.76 14.71 0.23
CA ILE A 102 6.30 13.36 0.45
C ILE A 102 6.94 12.83 -0.84
N LYS A 103 7.79 11.83 -0.70
CA LYS A 103 8.42 11.09 -1.80
C LYS A 103 7.70 9.77 -2.06
N PRO A 104 7.91 9.14 -3.24
CA PRO A 104 7.42 7.79 -3.48
C PRO A 104 7.86 6.80 -2.40
N GLY A 105 6.92 6.03 -1.88
CA GLY A 105 7.13 5.13 -0.76
C GLY A 105 6.83 5.72 0.61
N GLU A 106 6.53 7.00 0.69
CA GLU A 106 6.23 7.70 1.95
C GLU A 106 4.72 7.94 2.13
N THR A 107 4.36 8.22 3.38
CA THR A 107 3.00 8.59 3.80
C THR A 107 3.04 9.97 4.44
N THR A 108 2.01 10.79 4.23
CA THR A 108 1.88 12.11 4.87
C THR A 108 1.80 11.97 6.40
N GLU A 109 2.28 12.99 7.12
CA GLU A 109 2.30 12.98 8.60
C GLU A 109 0.90 12.82 9.21
N ASP A 110 -0.12 13.35 8.54
CA ASP A 110 -1.53 13.23 8.94
C ASP A 110 -2.15 11.86 8.60
N LEU A 111 -1.39 10.96 7.98
CA LEU A 111 -1.82 9.64 7.50
C LEU A 111 -3.01 9.70 6.53
N GLU A 112 -3.17 10.79 5.80
CA GLU A 112 -4.23 10.91 4.78
C GLU A 112 -3.82 10.27 3.46
N TYR A 113 -2.56 10.47 3.03
CA TYR A 113 -2.08 10.00 1.72
C TYR A 113 -0.80 9.20 1.82
N SER A 114 -0.72 8.12 1.04
CA SER A 114 0.52 7.42 0.70
C SER A 114 0.80 7.59 -0.80
N LEU A 115 2.05 7.83 -1.16
CA LEU A 115 2.49 7.97 -2.55
C LEU A 115 3.30 6.75 -2.98
N GLU A 116 2.88 6.12 -4.06
CA GLU A 116 3.56 4.98 -4.66
C GLU A 116 3.80 5.19 -6.16
N THR A 117 4.77 4.50 -6.71
CA THR A 117 4.97 4.41 -8.16
C THR A 117 4.81 2.97 -8.61
N ILE A 118 4.24 2.79 -9.81
CA ILE A 118 4.01 1.47 -10.41
C ILE A 118 4.63 1.44 -11.80
N ALA A 119 5.17 0.29 -12.19
CA ALA A 119 5.77 0.13 -13.50
C ALA A 119 4.75 0.28 -14.64
N CYS A 120 3.54 -0.29 -14.51
CA CYS A 120 2.46 -0.13 -15.48
C CYS A 120 1.12 -0.60 -14.91
N PHE A 121 0.04 0.15 -15.18
CA PHE A 121 -1.34 -0.26 -14.85
C PHE A 121 -2.02 -1.03 -15.99
N GLY A 122 -1.39 -1.13 -17.17
CA GLY A 122 -2.05 -1.68 -18.35
C GLY A 122 -3.02 -0.73 -19.06
N SER A 123 -3.10 0.53 -18.64
CA SER A 123 -3.99 1.57 -19.20
C SER A 123 -3.23 2.56 -20.09
N CYS A 124 -2.28 2.08 -20.89
CA CYS A 124 -1.34 2.90 -21.67
C CYS A 124 -2.02 3.83 -22.69
N ALA A 125 -3.21 3.49 -23.18
CA ALA A 125 -4.00 4.34 -24.04
C ALA A 125 -4.47 5.63 -23.34
N LEU A 126 -4.54 5.64 -22.02
CA LEU A 126 -4.96 6.76 -21.19
C LEU A 126 -3.78 7.53 -20.59
N ALA A 127 -2.55 7.22 -21.01
CA ALA A 127 -1.33 7.83 -20.45
C ALA A 127 -1.34 9.38 -20.55
N PRO A 128 -0.80 10.10 -19.57
CA PRO A 128 -0.27 9.62 -18.28
C PRO A 128 -1.37 9.19 -17.32
N VAL A 129 -1.13 8.10 -16.56
CA VAL A 129 -2.13 7.49 -15.66
C VAL A 129 -1.71 7.66 -14.21
N THR A 130 -2.66 8.09 -13.38
CA THR A 130 -2.57 8.09 -11.93
C THR A 130 -3.80 7.40 -11.36
N VAL A 131 -3.62 6.58 -10.34
CA VAL A 131 -4.71 5.90 -9.65
C VAL A 131 -4.76 6.40 -8.22
N VAL A 132 -5.94 6.86 -7.79
CA VAL A 132 -6.22 7.20 -6.39
C VAL A 132 -7.16 6.13 -5.84
N ASP A 133 -6.67 5.36 -4.88
CA ASP A 133 -7.33 4.16 -4.34
C ASP A 133 -7.66 3.15 -5.45
N LYS A 134 -8.89 3.12 -5.92
CA LYS A 134 -9.35 2.26 -7.01
C LYS A 134 -9.76 3.03 -8.27
N THR A 135 -9.72 4.36 -8.22
CA THR A 135 -10.16 5.23 -9.32
C THR A 135 -9.00 5.56 -10.25
N VAL A 136 -9.14 5.21 -11.52
CA VAL A 136 -8.14 5.48 -12.56
C VAL A 136 -8.38 6.87 -13.14
N HIS A 137 -7.35 7.71 -13.12
CA HIS A 137 -7.33 9.03 -13.75
C HIS A 137 -6.37 9.00 -14.94
N GLY A 138 -6.93 9.05 -16.13
CA GLY A 138 -6.16 9.08 -17.37
C GLY A 138 -5.91 10.50 -17.88
N ARG A 139 -4.98 10.60 -18.84
CA ARG A 139 -4.61 11.86 -19.49
C ARG A 139 -4.34 12.98 -18.49
N MET A 140 -3.57 12.64 -17.47
CA MET A 140 -3.24 13.52 -16.37
C MET A 140 -2.43 14.73 -16.85
N THR A 141 -2.68 15.85 -16.23
CA THR A 141 -1.88 17.07 -16.36
C THR A 141 -1.54 17.59 -14.96
N PRO A 142 -0.46 18.40 -14.80
CA PRO A 142 -0.14 19.00 -13.50
C PRO A 142 -1.31 19.76 -12.87
N GLN A 143 -2.16 20.38 -13.68
CA GLN A 143 -3.34 21.12 -13.21
C GLN A 143 -4.42 20.18 -12.62
N LYS A 144 -4.58 19.00 -13.20
CA LYS A 144 -5.53 17.99 -12.72
C LYS A 144 -5.12 17.35 -11.39
N VAL A 145 -3.85 17.37 -11.04
CA VAL A 145 -3.35 16.83 -9.77
C VAL A 145 -4.09 17.44 -8.58
N GLY A 146 -4.26 18.76 -8.56
CA GLY A 146 -5.00 19.44 -7.49
C GLY A 146 -6.45 18.96 -7.38
N GLN A 147 -7.11 18.72 -8.51
CA GLN A 147 -8.50 18.27 -8.56
C GLN A 147 -8.64 16.86 -7.99
N ILE A 148 -7.84 15.90 -8.43
CA ILE A 148 -7.93 14.51 -7.94
C ILE A 148 -7.61 14.35 -6.46
N LEU A 149 -6.76 15.22 -5.90
CA LEU A 149 -6.46 15.22 -4.47
C LEU A 149 -7.57 15.91 -3.64
N THR A 150 -8.34 16.82 -4.25
CA THR A 150 -9.42 17.54 -3.58
C THR A 150 -10.77 16.80 -3.69
N ASP A 151 -11.09 16.25 -4.86
CA ASP A 151 -12.34 15.50 -5.12
C ASP A 151 -12.40 14.19 -4.33
N SER A 152 -11.32 13.87 -3.70
CA SER A 152 -11.18 12.68 -2.88
C SER A 152 -11.55 12.90 -1.40
N LYS A 153 -12.16 14.05 -1.04
CA LYS A 153 -12.65 14.33 0.33
C LYS A 153 -14.07 13.87 0.54
#